data_a47a54bd824d67c7d601a36d3d773336
#
_entry.id   a47a54bd824d67c7d601a36d3d773336
#
_cell.length_a   1.000
_cell.length_b   1.000
_cell.length_c   1.000
_cell.angle_alpha   90.00
_cell.angle_beta   90.00
_cell.angle_gamma   90.00
#
_symmetry.space_group_name_H-M   'P 1'
#
loop_
_entity.id
_entity.type
_entity.pdbx_description
1 polymer ?
#
loop_
_entity_poly.entity_id
_entity_poly.type
_entity_poly.pdbx_seq_one_letter_code
_entity_poly.pdbx_strand_id
1 'polypeptide(L)'
;MKALKGAFIWGSFEYSRDQLRDAEYNASLIDPLRGTPFFIADTYKSKWINQLYDMTVKAAAPKLWDRLIFGIEATYQNGQGAKQHDPRPLVSLSKFEIKPGVTVTLGKHAIGANYQYYSRREDGTASNKISMSTNPVYIFNFPGFYVDASISSSTDDNQRIYNANCMGVGGQYSFTTQKLRLLVSGKYTREIEDVTNSYTTPKMVGTTRDERWSIGLNAVYKPSKENTFFLNAAYGDRSIDGIQYVQEWDNSFEGAKWIIKSKSVRSN
;
A
#
# COMPACT_ATOMS: atom_id res chain seq x y z
N MET A 1 -13.81 21.39 -12.24
CA MET A 1 -14.17 20.41 -13.29
C MET A 1 -14.33 21.16 -14.60
N LYS A 2 -13.57 20.83 -15.64
CA LYS A 2 -13.66 21.49 -16.96
C LYS A 2 -13.98 20.43 -18.01
N ALA A 3 -15.14 20.52 -18.65
CA ALA A 3 -15.50 19.66 -19.76
C ALA A 3 -14.97 20.29 -21.05
N LEU A 4 -14.05 19.62 -21.73
CA LEU A 4 -13.47 20.02 -23.01
C LEU A 4 -14.10 19.16 -24.11
N LYS A 5 -15.07 19.71 -24.87
CA LYS A 5 -15.73 19.03 -26.01
C LYS A 5 -16.17 17.57 -25.68
N GLY A 6 -16.81 17.35 -24.50
CA GLY A 6 -17.25 16.02 -24.06
C GLY A 6 -16.20 15.20 -23.32
N ALA A 7 -14.95 15.66 -23.21
CA ALA A 7 -13.95 15.06 -22.35
C ALA A 7 -14.09 15.56 -20.91
N PHE A 8 -13.69 14.72 -19.97
CA PHE A 8 -13.68 15.03 -18.54
C PHE A 8 -12.24 15.02 -18.03
N ILE A 9 -11.87 16.05 -17.27
CA ILE A 9 -10.60 16.12 -16.55
C ILE A 9 -10.89 16.62 -15.13
N TRP A 10 -10.33 15.95 -14.15
CA TRP A 10 -10.42 16.30 -12.74
C TRP A 10 -9.06 16.10 -12.09
N GLY A 11 -8.72 16.96 -11.15
CA GLY A 11 -7.50 16.84 -10.37
C GLY A 11 -7.75 17.26 -8.92
N SER A 12 -7.03 16.63 -8.00
CA SER A 12 -6.96 17.01 -6.59
C SER A 12 -5.53 16.99 -6.11
N PHE A 13 -5.27 17.86 -5.15
CA PHE A 13 -4.08 17.87 -4.33
C PHE A 13 -4.53 17.92 -2.87
N GLU A 14 -4.01 17.01 -2.06
CA GLU A 14 -4.28 16.93 -0.64
C GLU A 14 -2.96 16.93 0.13
N TYR A 15 -2.90 17.71 1.20
CA TYR A 15 -1.85 17.65 2.19
C TYR A 15 -2.46 17.29 3.53
N SER A 16 -1.97 16.23 4.16
CA SER A 16 -2.36 15.87 5.51
C SER A 16 -1.14 15.84 6.44
N ARG A 17 -1.38 16.25 7.67
CA ARG A 17 -0.41 16.15 8.75
C ARG A 17 -1.06 15.54 9.97
N ASP A 18 -0.73 14.29 10.23
CA ASP A 18 -1.27 13.52 11.33
C ASP A 18 -0.26 13.43 12.46
N GLN A 19 -0.76 13.49 13.69
CA GLN A 19 0.05 13.36 14.89
C GLN A 19 -0.55 12.29 15.78
N LEU A 20 0.20 11.19 15.94
CA LEU A 20 -0.10 10.15 16.91
C LEU A 20 0.70 10.40 18.18
N ARG A 21 0.02 10.48 19.33
CA ARG A 21 0.66 10.56 20.64
C ARG A 21 0.92 9.15 21.17
N ASP A 22 1.94 9.03 21.98
CA ASP A 22 2.29 7.76 22.66
C ASP A 22 2.47 6.58 21.68
N ALA A 23 2.98 6.87 20.47
CA ALA A 23 3.30 5.83 19.50
C ALA A 23 4.47 4.98 19.97
N GLU A 24 4.27 3.67 19.97
CA GLU A 24 5.25 2.64 20.31
C GLU A 24 5.16 1.50 19.29
N TYR A 25 6.10 0.56 19.32
CA TYR A 25 6.15 -0.64 18.46
C TYR A 25 6.21 -0.38 16.96
N ASN A 26 6.65 0.81 16.56
CA ASN A 26 6.90 1.12 15.14
C ASN A 26 8.10 2.04 14.97
N ALA A 27 9.10 1.58 14.23
CA ALA A 27 10.30 2.33 13.90
C ALA A 27 10.70 2.25 12.43
N SER A 28 9.86 1.75 11.53
CA SER A 28 10.21 1.58 10.11
C SER A 28 9.09 1.79 9.12
N LEU A 29 7.86 2.06 9.55
CA LEU A 29 6.69 2.13 8.68
C LEU A 29 5.87 3.39 8.92
N ILE A 30 5.30 3.96 7.86
CA ILE A 30 4.26 5.00 7.97
C ILE A 30 2.94 4.37 8.45
N ASP A 31 2.57 3.23 7.87
CA ASP A 31 1.41 2.43 8.29
C ASP A 31 1.88 1.09 8.87
N PRO A 32 1.97 0.95 10.20
CA PRO A 32 2.38 -0.30 10.84
C PRO A 32 1.34 -1.42 10.71
N LEU A 33 0.09 -1.09 10.35
CA LEU A 33 -1.00 -2.06 10.24
C LEU A 33 -1.18 -2.62 8.83
N ARG A 34 -0.32 -2.25 7.88
CA ARG A 34 -0.45 -2.73 6.49
C ARG A 34 -0.23 -4.24 6.32
N GLY A 35 0.32 -4.93 7.34
CA GLY A 35 0.41 -6.40 7.37
C GLY A 35 1.72 -6.98 6.83
N THR A 36 2.77 -6.18 6.62
CA THR A 36 4.11 -6.73 6.36
C THR A 36 4.67 -7.37 7.64
N PRO A 37 5.24 -8.58 7.57
CA PRO A 37 5.87 -9.22 8.74
C PRO A 37 7.29 -8.71 9.01
N PHE A 38 7.89 -7.94 8.09
CA PHE A 38 9.26 -7.46 8.15
C PHE A 38 9.29 -5.98 8.56
N PHE A 39 9.47 -5.69 9.84
CA PHE A 39 9.52 -4.32 10.33
C PHE A 39 10.44 -4.17 11.54
N ILE A 40 10.73 -2.94 11.90
CA ILE A 40 11.47 -2.60 13.11
C ILE A 40 10.48 -2.00 14.10
N ALA A 41 10.48 -2.52 15.33
CA ALA A 41 9.69 -2.01 16.44
C ALA A 41 10.58 -1.45 17.55
N ASP A 42 10.07 -0.47 18.27
CA ASP A 42 10.66 0.03 19.52
C ASP A 42 9.62 -0.02 20.65
N THR A 43 10.05 0.08 21.89
CA THR A 43 9.17 0.10 23.07
C THR A 43 9.02 1.49 23.66
N TYR A 44 9.60 2.51 23.03
CA TYR A 44 9.61 3.86 23.56
C TYR A 44 8.42 4.66 23.07
N LYS A 45 7.57 5.07 23.99
CA LYS A 45 6.45 5.96 23.71
C LYS A 45 6.93 7.34 23.30
N SER A 46 6.50 7.83 22.19
CA SER A 46 6.80 9.16 21.73
C SER A 46 5.77 9.66 20.72
N LYS A 47 5.89 10.92 20.36
CA LYS A 47 5.08 11.57 19.36
C LYS A 47 5.55 11.19 17.96
N TRP A 48 4.67 10.58 17.17
CA TRP A 48 4.87 10.30 15.76
C TRP A 48 4.15 11.33 14.91
N ILE A 49 4.81 11.88 13.91
CA ILE A 49 4.24 12.86 12.98
C ILE A 49 4.36 12.32 11.57
N ASN A 50 3.24 12.17 10.88
CA ASN A 50 3.17 11.87 9.46
C ASN A 50 2.81 13.13 8.67
N GLN A 51 3.46 13.33 7.53
CA GLN A 51 3.15 14.34 6.54
C GLN A 51 2.98 13.63 5.20
N LEU A 52 1.81 13.74 4.61
CA LEU A 52 1.47 13.06 3.35
C LEU A 52 0.98 14.08 2.33
N TYR A 53 1.44 13.92 1.11
CA TYR A 53 1.02 14.66 -0.08
C TYR A 53 0.41 13.66 -1.05
N ASP A 54 -0.81 13.89 -1.45
CA ASP A 54 -1.55 13.06 -2.40
C ASP A 54 -1.99 13.91 -3.59
N MET A 55 -1.64 13.49 -4.79
CA MET A 55 -2.02 14.11 -6.05
C MET A 55 -2.76 13.10 -6.89
N THR A 56 -4.00 13.40 -7.26
CA THR A 56 -4.78 12.54 -8.13
C THR A 56 -5.27 13.29 -9.36
N VAL A 57 -5.08 12.69 -10.52
CA VAL A 57 -5.60 13.17 -11.81
C VAL A 57 -6.48 12.08 -12.41
N LYS A 58 -7.68 12.48 -12.87
CA LYS A 58 -8.62 11.62 -13.58
C LYS A 58 -8.96 12.24 -14.92
N ALA A 59 -8.93 11.45 -15.96
CA ALA A 59 -9.35 11.88 -17.28
C ALA A 59 -10.25 10.83 -17.90
N ALA A 60 -11.25 11.29 -18.66
CA ALA A 60 -12.09 10.42 -19.49
C ALA A 60 -12.26 11.04 -20.87
N ALA A 61 -12.15 10.20 -21.90
CA ALA A 61 -12.37 10.59 -23.27
C ALA A 61 -13.86 10.90 -23.53
N PRO A 62 -14.19 11.66 -24.57
CA PRO A 62 -15.54 11.76 -25.08
C PRO A 62 -16.09 10.37 -25.39
N LYS A 63 -17.40 10.23 -25.28
CA LYS A 63 -18.07 8.98 -25.59
C LYS A 63 -17.94 8.67 -27.08
N LEU A 64 -17.27 7.57 -27.41
CA LEU A 64 -17.09 7.08 -28.78
C LEU A 64 -18.27 6.20 -29.19
N TRP A 65 -18.76 6.37 -30.40
CA TRP A 65 -19.90 5.64 -30.96
C TRP A 65 -21.11 5.57 -30.00
N ASP A 66 -21.31 6.66 -29.23
CA ASP A 66 -22.36 6.77 -28.20
C ASP A 66 -22.39 5.65 -27.13
N ARG A 67 -21.37 4.84 -27.06
CA ARG A 67 -21.34 3.67 -26.17
C ARG A 67 -20.05 3.51 -25.36
N LEU A 68 -18.90 3.84 -25.92
CA LEU A 68 -17.60 3.49 -25.37
C LEU A 68 -16.93 4.72 -24.75
N ILE A 69 -16.45 4.58 -23.51
CA ILE A 69 -15.72 5.61 -22.78
C ILE A 69 -14.41 5.01 -22.28
N PHE A 70 -13.29 5.63 -22.62
CA PHE A 70 -11.99 5.34 -22.03
C PHE A 70 -11.70 6.33 -20.93
N GLY A 71 -11.13 5.85 -19.85
CA GLY A 71 -10.73 6.67 -18.71
C GLY A 71 -9.38 6.24 -18.17
N ILE A 72 -8.74 7.16 -17.46
CA ILE A 72 -7.51 6.92 -16.74
C ILE A 72 -7.54 7.68 -15.41
N GLU A 73 -7.06 7.04 -14.36
CA GLU A 73 -6.74 7.67 -13.08
C GLU A 73 -5.26 7.47 -12.82
N ALA A 74 -4.57 8.54 -12.42
CA ALA A 74 -3.19 8.49 -11.97
C ALA A 74 -3.10 9.15 -10.60
N THR A 75 -2.46 8.48 -9.64
CA THR A 75 -2.24 9.00 -8.28
C THR A 75 -0.76 8.95 -7.96
N TYR A 76 -0.24 10.05 -7.43
CA TYR A 76 1.09 10.11 -6.85
C TYR A 76 0.98 10.51 -5.39
N GLN A 77 1.56 9.68 -4.53
CA GLN A 77 1.60 9.91 -3.09
C GLN A 77 3.05 9.98 -2.64
N ASN A 78 3.37 11.00 -1.88
CA ASN A 78 4.67 11.17 -1.24
C ASN A 78 4.45 11.49 0.23
N GLY A 79 5.30 10.96 1.11
CA GLY A 79 5.13 11.16 2.53
C GLY A 79 6.37 10.95 3.36
N GLN A 80 6.32 11.48 4.56
CA GLN A 80 7.36 11.31 5.56
C GLN A 80 6.73 11.12 6.93
N GLY A 81 7.23 10.13 7.68
CA GLY A 81 6.89 9.87 9.07
C GLY A 81 8.13 9.99 9.95
N ALA A 82 8.01 10.64 11.10
CA ALA A 82 9.13 10.81 12.02
C ALA A 82 8.68 10.76 13.49
N LYS A 83 9.52 10.17 14.32
CA LYS A 83 9.39 10.15 15.78
C LYS A 83 10.51 10.97 16.39
N GLN A 84 10.21 11.75 17.43
CA GLN A 84 11.17 12.72 17.95
C GLN A 84 12.09 12.15 19.06
N HIS A 85 11.70 11.06 19.69
CA HIS A 85 12.48 10.41 20.76
C HIS A 85 13.36 9.29 20.21
N ASP A 86 14.55 9.10 20.79
CA ASP A 86 15.43 7.99 20.41
C ASP A 86 14.80 6.62 20.79
N PRO A 87 14.94 5.62 19.90
CA PRO A 87 15.48 5.71 18.56
C PRO A 87 14.60 6.60 17.68
N ARG A 88 15.21 7.46 16.87
CA ARG A 88 14.49 8.41 16.02
C ARG A 88 14.23 7.80 14.65
N PRO A 89 13.13 7.10 14.48
CA PRO A 89 12.78 6.63 13.15
C PRO A 89 12.44 7.81 12.24
N LEU A 90 12.90 7.68 11.01
CA LEU A 90 12.53 8.52 9.89
C LEU A 90 12.13 7.59 8.76
N VAL A 91 10.91 7.75 8.28
CA VAL A 91 10.34 6.94 7.21
C VAL A 91 9.93 7.84 6.07
N SER A 92 10.33 7.51 4.86
CA SER A 92 9.88 8.18 3.63
C SER A 92 9.10 7.22 2.75
N LEU A 93 8.03 7.72 2.15
CA LEU A 93 7.13 6.98 1.27
C LEU A 93 7.03 7.67 -0.08
N SER A 94 7.11 6.88 -1.15
CA SER A 94 6.75 7.30 -2.50
C SER A 94 5.89 6.21 -3.14
N LYS A 95 4.74 6.57 -3.70
CA LYS A 95 3.85 5.65 -4.40
C LYS A 95 3.33 6.31 -5.67
N PHE A 96 3.43 5.61 -6.78
CA PHE A 96 2.80 5.98 -8.03
C PHE A 96 1.81 4.90 -8.45
N GLU A 97 0.61 5.30 -8.80
CA GLU A 97 -0.48 4.42 -9.20
C GLU A 97 -1.13 4.89 -10.49
N ILE A 98 -1.46 3.96 -11.39
CA ILE A 98 -2.17 4.21 -12.63
C ILE A 98 -3.30 3.19 -12.82
N LYS A 99 -4.48 3.68 -13.23
CA LYS A 99 -5.68 2.86 -13.46
C LYS A 99 -6.33 3.25 -14.79
N PRO A 100 -5.91 2.69 -15.93
CA PRO A 100 -6.66 2.77 -17.16
C PRO A 100 -7.94 1.94 -17.04
N GLY A 101 -9.00 2.40 -17.69
CA GLY A 101 -10.28 1.72 -17.68
C GLY A 101 -11.11 2.00 -18.93
N VAL A 102 -12.08 1.14 -19.17
CA VAL A 102 -13.03 1.25 -20.27
C VAL A 102 -14.44 0.96 -19.74
N THR A 103 -15.41 1.69 -20.24
CA THR A 103 -16.83 1.49 -19.93
C THR A 103 -17.64 1.46 -21.22
N VAL A 104 -18.52 0.46 -21.33
CA VAL A 104 -19.51 0.32 -22.41
C VAL A 104 -20.89 0.60 -21.85
N THR A 105 -21.64 1.51 -22.47
CA THR A 105 -23.01 1.84 -22.08
C THR A 105 -24.01 1.27 -23.09
N LEU A 106 -25.00 0.51 -22.58
CA LEU A 106 -26.03 -0.18 -23.38
C LEU A 106 -27.40 0.17 -22.79
N GLY A 107 -27.92 1.34 -23.19
CA GLY A 107 -29.20 1.85 -22.68
C GLY A 107 -29.18 2.06 -21.18
N LYS A 108 -29.91 1.22 -20.42
CA LYS A 108 -29.97 1.28 -18.95
C LYS A 108 -28.81 0.57 -18.26
N HIS A 109 -27.96 -0.12 -19.00
CA HIS A 109 -26.83 -0.93 -18.51
C HIS A 109 -25.51 -0.24 -18.83
N ALA A 110 -24.54 -0.37 -17.92
CA ALA A 110 -23.15 -0.04 -18.20
C ALA A 110 -22.25 -1.11 -17.61
N ILE A 111 -21.25 -1.52 -18.39
CA ILE A 111 -20.23 -2.49 -17.98
C ILE A 111 -18.88 -1.80 -18.09
N GLY A 112 -18.10 -1.84 -17.03
CA GLY A 112 -16.76 -1.27 -16.97
C GLY A 112 -15.73 -2.31 -16.57
N ALA A 113 -14.52 -2.14 -17.10
CA ALA A 113 -13.35 -2.89 -16.68
C ALA A 113 -12.18 -1.92 -16.50
N ASN A 114 -11.31 -2.20 -15.54
CA ASN A 114 -10.10 -1.44 -15.32
C ASN A 114 -8.94 -2.37 -14.96
N TYR A 115 -7.74 -1.89 -15.26
CA TYR A 115 -6.50 -2.45 -14.79
C TYR A 115 -5.89 -1.48 -13.79
N GLN A 116 -5.22 -1.97 -12.77
CA GLN A 116 -4.50 -1.19 -11.77
C GLN A 116 -3.06 -1.65 -11.72
N TYR A 117 -2.16 -0.69 -11.72
CA TYR A 117 -0.76 -0.90 -11.41
C TYR A 117 -0.29 0.17 -10.45
N TYR A 118 0.45 -0.21 -9.41
CA TYR A 118 1.23 0.75 -8.63
C TYR A 118 2.59 0.20 -8.24
N SER A 119 3.53 1.13 -8.09
CA SER A 119 4.81 0.91 -7.43
C SER A 119 4.86 1.77 -6.17
N ARG A 120 5.29 1.18 -5.07
CA ARG A 120 5.47 1.83 -3.78
C ARG A 120 6.86 1.54 -3.26
N ARG A 121 7.53 2.59 -2.81
CA ARG A 121 8.78 2.49 -2.07
C ARG A 121 8.63 3.17 -0.72
N GLU A 122 9.04 2.49 0.34
CA GLU A 122 9.08 3.02 1.69
C GLU A 122 10.45 2.71 2.29
N ASP A 123 11.10 3.74 2.81
CA ASP A 123 12.43 3.65 3.41
C ASP A 123 12.34 4.07 4.87
N GLY A 124 12.56 3.13 5.78
CA GLY A 124 12.57 3.36 7.22
C GLY A 124 13.97 3.24 7.80
N THR A 125 14.41 4.26 8.50
CA THR A 125 15.67 4.28 9.26
C THR A 125 15.41 4.63 10.71
N ALA A 126 16.12 3.99 11.63
CA ALA A 126 16.09 4.35 13.03
C ALA A 126 17.52 4.62 13.54
N SER A 127 17.72 5.64 14.36
CA SER A 127 19.05 6.00 14.86
C SER A 127 18.98 6.65 16.24
N ASN A 128 19.92 6.33 17.12
CA ASN A 128 20.14 7.05 18.35
C ASN A 128 21.01 8.28 18.08
N LYS A 129 20.48 9.48 18.29
CA LYS A 129 21.19 10.73 18.01
C LYS A 129 21.56 11.54 19.24
N ILE A 130 20.82 11.37 20.32
CA ILE A 130 21.03 12.19 21.54
C ILE A 130 21.51 11.35 22.71
N SER A 131 21.12 10.09 22.79
CA SER A 131 21.48 9.23 23.90
C SER A 131 22.76 8.47 23.62
N MET A 132 23.72 8.54 24.54
CA MET A 132 24.87 7.62 24.56
C MET A 132 24.44 6.20 24.94
N SER A 133 23.22 6.00 25.42
CA SER A 133 22.65 4.69 25.69
C SER A 133 22.11 4.08 24.39
N THR A 134 22.44 2.83 24.15
CA THR A 134 21.85 2.05 23.08
C THR A 134 20.41 1.71 23.46
N ASN A 135 19.44 2.36 22.81
CA ASN A 135 18.04 1.97 22.97
C ASN A 135 17.78 0.70 22.15
N PRO A 136 17.27 -0.37 22.75
CA PRO A 136 17.00 -1.60 22.04
C PRO A 136 15.84 -1.39 21.06
N VAL A 137 15.96 -2.06 19.91
CA VAL A 137 14.88 -2.25 18.96
C VAL A 137 14.68 -3.73 18.69
N TYR A 138 13.48 -4.07 18.27
CA TYR A 138 13.12 -5.43 17.89
C TYR A 138 13.00 -5.48 16.36
N ILE A 139 13.81 -6.31 15.72
CA ILE A 139 13.81 -6.51 14.30
C ILE A 139 12.98 -7.75 13.98
N PHE A 140 11.80 -7.53 13.38
CA PHE A 140 10.92 -8.61 12.95
C PHE A 140 11.26 -8.98 11.51
N ASN A 141 11.62 -10.24 11.32
CA ASN A 141 11.88 -10.83 10.01
C ASN A 141 10.80 -11.84 9.62
N PHE A 142 9.86 -12.11 10.55
CA PHE A 142 8.84 -13.13 10.38
C PHE A 142 7.76 -13.00 11.46
N PRO A 143 6.48 -13.33 11.22
CA PRO A 143 5.46 -13.29 12.25
C PRO A 143 5.83 -14.12 13.49
N GLY A 144 5.93 -13.47 14.62
CA GLY A 144 6.26 -14.09 15.92
C GLY A 144 7.73 -14.33 16.19
N PHE A 145 8.64 -13.99 15.26
CA PHE A 145 10.08 -14.06 15.47
C PHE A 145 10.70 -12.68 15.39
N TYR A 146 11.53 -12.34 16.34
CA TYR A 146 12.28 -11.09 16.39
C TYR A 146 13.70 -11.33 16.84
N VAL A 147 14.58 -10.41 16.51
CA VAL A 147 15.94 -10.35 17.00
C VAL A 147 16.09 -9.07 17.79
N ASP A 148 16.55 -9.16 19.03
CA ASP A 148 16.96 -8.00 19.79
C ASP A 148 18.19 -7.38 19.15
N ALA A 149 18.11 -6.10 18.83
CA ALA A 149 19.22 -5.35 18.31
C ALA A 149 19.40 -4.06 19.09
N SER A 150 20.64 -3.75 19.39
CA SER A 150 20.99 -2.42 19.87
C SER A 150 21.27 -1.55 18.67
N ILE A 151 20.54 -0.46 18.50
CA ILE A 151 20.85 0.51 17.47
C ILE A 151 22.14 1.23 17.86
N SER A 152 23.23 0.90 17.17
CA SER A 152 24.39 1.77 17.09
C SER A 152 24.27 2.68 15.88
N SER A 153 24.91 3.84 15.90
CA SER A 153 24.81 4.84 14.85
C SER A 153 25.31 4.40 13.46
N SER A 154 25.78 3.20 13.30
CA SER A 154 26.52 2.72 12.13
C SER A 154 26.14 1.34 11.58
N THR A 155 25.03 0.72 12.02
CA THR A 155 24.69 -0.63 11.55
C THR A 155 23.64 -0.60 10.46
N ASP A 156 23.86 -1.38 9.40
CA ASP A 156 22.95 -1.62 8.27
C ASP A 156 21.59 -2.19 8.70
N ASP A 157 21.51 -2.81 9.89
CA ASP A 157 20.30 -3.42 10.42
C ASP A 157 19.25 -2.41 10.89
N ASN A 158 19.62 -1.14 11.03
CA ASN A 158 18.73 -0.06 11.42
C ASN A 158 17.83 0.45 10.28
N GLN A 159 17.96 -0.13 9.11
CA GLN A 159 17.29 0.32 7.91
C GLN A 159 16.44 -0.79 7.31
N ARG A 160 15.26 -0.42 6.86
CA ARG A 160 14.38 -1.26 6.06
C ARG A 160 13.91 -0.50 4.84
N ILE A 161 14.07 -1.13 3.69
CA ILE A 161 13.63 -0.63 2.40
C ILE A 161 12.59 -1.61 1.88
N TYR A 162 11.39 -1.10 1.65
CA TYR A 162 10.24 -1.85 1.16
C TYR A 162 9.93 -1.41 -0.27
N ASN A 163 10.08 -2.31 -1.23
CA ASN A 163 9.74 -2.06 -2.62
C ASN A 163 8.58 -2.95 -3.02
N ALA A 164 7.43 -2.37 -3.27
CA ALA A 164 6.22 -3.10 -3.62
C ALA A 164 5.75 -2.75 -5.03
N ASN A 165 5.32 -3.77 -5.76
CA ASN A 165 4.62 -3.65 -7.02
C ASN A 165 3.29 -4.37 -6.93
N CYS A 166 2.22 -3.71 -7.32
CA CYS A 166 0.88 -4.27 -7.32
C CYS A 166 0.28 -4.24 -8.72
N MET A 167 -0.34 -5.35 -9.07
CA MET A 167 -1.17 -5.48 -10.26
C MET A 167 -2.58 -5.85 -9.84
N GLY A 168 -3.58 -5.28 -10.51
CA GLY A 168 -4.97 -5.58 -10.21
C GLY A 168 -5.88 -5.43 -11.43
N VAL A 169 -7.01 -6.10 -11.35
CA VAL A 169 -8.10 -5.97 -12.32
C VAL A 169 -9.41 -5.72 -11.58
N GLY A 170 -10.25 -4.89 -12.17
CA GLY A 170 -11.56 -4.60 -11.63
C GLY A 170 -12.64 -4.66 -12.71
N GLY A 171 -13.82 -5.11 -12.33
CA GLY A 171 -15.01 -5.11 -13.15
C GLY A 171 -16.17 -4.42 -12.43
N GLN A 172 -17.01 -3.74 -13.19
CA GLN A 172 -18.19 -3.05 -12.66
C GLN A 172 -19.37 -3.26 -13.59
N TYR A 173 -20.53 -3.47 -13.01
CA TYR A 173 -21.80 -3.49 -13.73
C TYR A 173 -22.75 -2.50 -13.08
N SER A 174 -23.34 -1.63 -13.86
CA SER A 174 -24.34 -0.66 -13.42
C SER A 174 -25.65 -0.85 -14.18
N PHE A 175 -26.75 -0.83 -13.45
CA PHE A 175 -28.10 -0.78 -14.00
C PHE A 175 -28.83 0.44 -13.46
N THR A 176 -29.33 1.29 -14.34
CA THR A 176 -29.96 2.55 -13.95
C THR A 176 -31.30 2.72 -14.61
N THR A 177 -32.34 2.90 -13.78
CA THR A 177 -33.69 3.28 -14.18
C THR A 177 -34.14 4.52 -13.41
N GLN A 178 -35.35 5.02 -13.66
CA GLN A 178 -35.90 6.14 -12.90
C GLN A 178 -36.06 5.84 -11.40
N LYS A 179 -36.35 4.56 -11.06
CA LYS A 179 -36.62 4.14 -9.68
C LYS A 179 -35.47 3.33 -9.03
N LEU A 180 -34.64 2.68 -9.82
CA LEU A 180 -33.58 1.80 -9.31
C LEU A 180 -32.24 2.14 -9.93
N ARG A 181 -31.24 2.34 -9.07
CA ARG A 181 -29.83 2.36 -9.44
C ARG A 181 -29.13 1.22 -8.72
N LEU A 182 -28.47 0.36 -9.47
CA LEU A 182 -27.70 -0.78 -8.98
C LEU A 182 -26.27 -0.65 -9.51
N LEU A 183 -25.30 -0.85 -8.63
CA LEU A 183 -23.87 -0.96 -8.98
C LEU A 183 -23.31 -2.20 -8.29
N VAL A 184 -22.79 -3.12 -9.09
CA VAL A 184 -22.00 -4.26 -8.63
C VAL A 184 -20.58 -4.06 -9.06
N SER A 185 -19.63 -4.27 -8.17
CA SER A 185 -18.19 -4.15 -8.46
C SER A 185 -17.45 -5.36 -7.92
N GLY A 186 -16.44 -5.81 -8.67
CA GLY A 186 -15.51 -6.83 -8.25
C GLY A 186 -14.08 -6.37 -8.53
N LYS A 187 -13.16 -6.69 -7.64
CA LYS A 187 -11.75 -6.33 -7.77
C LYS A 187 -10.86 -7.44 -7.24
N TYR A 188 -9.78 -7.69 -7.97
CA TYR A 188 -8.66 -8.52 -7.52
C TYR A 188 -7.37 -7.70 -7.59
N THR A 189 -6.54 -7.81 -6.57
CA THR A 189 -5.20 -7.22 -6.56
C THR A 189 -4.19 -8.20 -6.00
N ARG A 190 -2.99 -8.15 -6.56
CA ARG A 190 -1.83 -8.88 -6.08
C ARG A 190 -0.66 -7.92 -5.94
N GLU A 191 -0.20 -7.74 -4.72
CA GLU A 191 0.99 -6.97 -4.38
C GLU A 191 2.14 -7.93 -4.04
N ILE A 192 3.32 -7.64 -4.56
CA ILE A 192 4.58 -8.28 -4.17
C ILE A 192 5.46 -7.18 -3.60
N GLU A 193 5.88 -7.36 -2.35
CA GLU A 193 6.77 -6.45 -1.64
C GLU A 193 8.07 -7.19 -1.30
N ASP A 194 9.18 -6.64 -1.79
CA ASP A 194 10.53 -7.07 -1.43
C ASP A 194 11.08 -6.15 -0.35
N VAL A 195 11.63 -6.76 0.69
CA VAL A 195 12.20 -6.05 1.83
C VAL A 195 13.71 -6.30 1.88
N THR A 196 14.45 -5.20 1.88
CA THR A 196 15.92 -5.20 2.00
C THR A 196 16.36 -4.38 3.19
N ASN A 197 17.53 -4.69 3.73
CA ASN A 197 18.26 -3.81 4.63
C ASN A 197 19.47 -3.22 3.91
N SER A 198 19.99 -2.08 4.40
CA SER A 198 21.14 -1.37 3.87
C SER A 198 21.04 -0.81 2.44
N TYR A 199 21.58 0.37 2.23
CA TYR A 199 21.73 0.98 0.90
C TYR A 199 23.04 0.59 0.23
N THR A 200 24.09 0.39 1.01
CA THR A 200 25.47 0.18 0.50
C THR A 200 25.71 -1.26 0.09
N THR A 201 25.18 -2.19 0.88
CA THR A 201 25.24 -3.64 0.64
C THR A 201 23.85 -4.25 0.83
N PRO A 202 22.91 -4.06 -0.13
CA PRO A 202 21.54 -4.50 0.02
C PRO A 202 21.47 -6.01 0.26
N LYS A 203 20.87 -6.40 1.38
CA LYS A 203 20.60 -7.80 1.70
C LYS A 203 19.09 -8.02 1.69
N MET A 204 18.63 -9.01 0.95
CA MET A 204 17.22 -9.43 0.95
C MET A 204 16.86 -9.99 2.32
N VAL A 205 15.85 -9.41 2.94
CA VAL A 205 15.27 -9.87 4.21
C VAL A 205 14.14 -10.84 3.93
N GLY A 206 13.24 -10.45 3.04
CA GLY A 206 12.10 -11.26 2.68
C GLY A 206 11.28 -10.65 1.56
N THR A 207 10.31 -11.45 1.12
CA THR A 207 9.30 -11.06 0.13
C THR A 207 7.93 -11.41 0.68
N THR A 208 6.97 -10.52 0.54
CA THR A 208 5.56 -10.77 0.83
C THR A 208 4.73 -10.73 -0.45
N ARG A 209 3.73 -11.60 -0.52
CA ARG A 209 2.69 -11.62 -1.54
C ARG A 209 1.36 -11.41 -0.84
N ASP A 210 0.70 -10.30 -1.15
CA ASP A 210 -0.60 -9.92 -0.59
C ASP A 210 -1.64 -9.97 -1.71
N GLU A 211 -2.57 -10.91 -1.64
CA GLU A 211 -3.66 -11.09 -2.59
C GLU A 211 -4.97 -10.68 -1.94
N ARG A 212 -5.75 -9.87 -2.64
CA ARG A 212 -7.02 -9.34 -2.14
C ARG A 212 -8.11 -9.48 -3.18
N TRP A 213 -9.24 -10.01 -2.74
CA TRP A 213 -10.49 -10.02 -3.47
C TRP A 213 -11.50 -9.10 -2.79
N SER A 214 -12.27 -8.38 -3.56
CA SER A 214 -13.39 -7.61 -3.02
C SER A 214 -14.55 -7.60 -3.99
N ILE A 215 -15.76 -7.69 -3.42
CA ILE A 215 -17.02 -7.56 -4.15
C ILE A 215 -17.84 -6.52 -3.43
N GLY A 216 -18.44 -5.59 -4.17
CA GLY A 216 -19.29 -4.53 -3.63
C GLY A 216 -20.62 -4.48 -4.37
N LEU A 217 -21.68 -4.24 -3.61
CA LEU A 217 -23.03 -4.02 -4.10
C LEU A 217 -23.57 -2.71 -3.52
N ASN A 218 -23.97 -1.80 -4.40
CA ASN A 218 -24.66 -0.56 -4.01
C ASN A 218 -25.99 -0.50 -4.75
N ALA A 219 -27.08 -0.34 -4.05
CA ALA A 219 -28.39 -0.17 -4.63
C ALA A 219 -29.13 1.02 -4.00
N VAL A 220 -29.78 1.81 -4.85
CA VAL A 220 -30.65 2.91 -4.45
C VAL A 220 -32.00 2.69 -5.12
N TYR A 221 -33.04 2.49 -4.31
CA TYR A 221 -34.38 2.29 -4.78
C TYR A 221 -35.30 3.43 -4.34
N LYS A 222 -35.95 4.08 -5.30
CA LYS A 222 -36.88 5.18 -5.10
C LYS A 222 -38.27 4.81 -5.60
N PRO A 223 -39.08 4.14 -4.80
CA PRO A 223 -40.45 3.76 -5.22
C PRO A 223 -41.36 4.96 -5.42
N SER A 224 -41.18 6.02 -4.62
CA SER A 224 -41.94 7.28 -4.69
C SER A 224 -41.00 8.51 -4.56
N LYS A 225 -41.54 9.71 -4.67
CA LYS A 225 -40.75 10.95 -4.45
C LYS A 225 -40.32 11.12 -3.01
N GLU A 226 -41.06 10.55 -2.06
CA GLU A 226 -40.86 10.72 -0.63
C GLU A 226 -39.97 9.65 -0.01
N ASN A 227 -39.92 8.44 -0.61
CA ASN A 227 -39.20 7.31 -0.05
C ASN A 227 -37.98 6.95 -0.87
N THR A 228 -36.85 6.78 -0.19
CA THR A 228 -35.59 6.32 -0.78
C THR A 228 -34.97 5.25 0.13
N PHE A 229 -34.67 4.10 -0.45
CA PHE A 229 -34.00 2.99 0.22
C PHE A 229 -32.57 2.86 -0.32
N PHE A 230 -31.63 2.65 0.58
CA PHE A 230 -30.23 2.43 0.28
C PHE A 230 -29.82 1.05 0.78
N LEU A 231 -29.13 0.30 -0.08
CA LEU A 231 -28.47 -0.95 0.29
C LEU A 231 -27.01 -0.83 -0.11
N ASN A 232 -26.14 -1.07 0.86
CA ASN A 232 -24.70 -1.17 0.64
C ASN A 232 -24.21 -2.47 1.29
N ALA A 233 -23.59 -3.35 0.50
CA ALA A 233 -22.99 -4.59 0.96
C ALA A 233 -21.59 -4.71 0.35
N ALA A 234 -20.63 -5.16 1.16
CA ALA A 234 -19.28 -5.42 0.72
C ALA A 234 -18.75 -6.70 1.35
N TYR A 235 -18.01 -7.45 0.55
CA TYR A 235 -17.26 -8.62 0.99
C TYR A 235 -15.82 -8.47 0.54
N GLY A 236 -14.87 -8.83 1.40
CA GLY A 236 -13.45 -8.83 1.08
C GLY A 236 -12.75 -10.03 1.70
N ASP A 237 -11.80 -10.55 0.96
CA ASP A 237 -10.89 -11.61 1.38
C ASP A 237 -9.45 -11.18 1.13
N ARG A 238 -8.55 -11.54 2.02
CA ARG A 238 -7.14 -11.21 1.95
C ARG A 238 -6.29 -12.40 2.37
N SER A 239 -5.30 -12.74 1.54
CA SER A 239 -4.29 -13.76 1.84
C SER A 239 -2.90 -13.16 1.73
N ILE A 240 -2.07 -13.35 2.75
CA ILE A 240 -0.68 -12.89 2.78
C ILE A 240 0.23 -14.11 2.92
N ASP A 241 1.11 -14.30 1.93
CA ASP A 241 2.20 -15.27 1.97
C ASP A 241 3.52 -14.53 2.16
N GLY A 242 4.42 -15.05 3.00
CA GLY A 242 5.74 -14.47 3.24
C GLY A 242 6.86 -15.47 3.00
N ILE A 243 7.98 -14.98 2.48
CA ILE A 243 9.22 -15.73 2.33
C ILE A 243 10.30 -14.96 3.08
N GLN A 244 10.96 -15.59 4.04
CA GLN A 244 12.13 -15.04 4.69
C GLN A 244 13.40 -15.57 4.02
N TYR A 245 14.36 -14.69 3.74
CA TYR A 245 15.68 -15.06 3.22
C TYR A 245 16.69 -15.03 4.36
N VAL A 246 17.37 -16.15 4.57
CA VAL A 246 18.47 -16.29 5.50
C VAL A 246 19.75 -16.42 4.70
N GLN A 247 20.69 -15.50 4.89
CA GLN A 247 21.99 -15.52 4.24
C GLN A 247 23.00 -16.18 5.17
N GLU A 248 23.69 -17.19 4.69
CA GLU A 248 24.77 -17.85 5.40
C GLU A 248 26.07 -17.69 4.58
N TRP A 249 27.16 -17.46 5.29
CA TRP A 249 28.48 -17.42 4.69
C TRP A 249 29.03 -18.84 4.58
N ASP A 250 29.40 -19.26 3.37
CA ASP A 250 29.98 -20.58 3.12
C ASP A 250 31.47 -20.43 2.78
N ASN A 251 32.33 -20.94 3.67
CA ASN A 251 33.78 -20.96 3.52
C ASN A 251 34.31 -22.27 2.95
N SER A 252 33.46 -23.18 2.46
CA SER A 252 33.84 -24.49 2.01
C SER A 252 34.57 -24.54 0.65
N PHE A 253 34.70 -23.41 -0.04
CA PHE A 253 35.38 -23.25 -1.31
C PHE A 253 36.49 -22.19 -1.26
N GLU A 254 37.40 -22.21 -2.24
CA GLU A 254 38.47 -21.17 -2.41
C GLU A 254 37.95 -19.75 -2.61
N GLY A 255 36.83 -19.43 -2.07
CA GLY A 255 36.20 -18.13 -2.03
C GLY A 255 34.90 -18.21 -1.22
N ALA A 256 34.70 -17.23 -0.41
CA ALA A 256 33.47 -17.13 0.36
C ALA A 256 32.30 -16.86 -0.59
N LYS A 257 31.22 -17.63 -0.44
CA LYS A 257 29.96 -17.36 -1.15
C LYS A 257 28.81 -17.24 -0.17
N TRP A 258 27.84 -16.38 -0.50
CA TRP A 258 26.59 -16.27 0.24
C TRP A 258 25.60 -17.37 -0.22
N ILE A 259 25.09 -18.14 0.74
CA ILE A 259 24.01 -19.10 0.51
C ILE A 259 22.71 -18.44 1.00
N ILE A 260 21.71 -18.39 0.12
CA ILE A 260 20.39 -17.89 0.47
C ILE A 260 19.49 -19.09 0.78
N LYS A 261 19.02 -19.19 2.03
CA LYS A 261 17.97 -20.13 2.44
C LYS A 261 16.66 -19.38 2.60
N SER A 262 15.58 -19.95 2.12
CA SER A 262 14.24 -19.37 2.23
C SER A 262 13.32 -20.23 3.07
N LYS A 263 12.45 -19.58 3.85
CA LYS A 263 11.36 -20.20 4.58
C LYS A 263 10.07 -19.48 4.25
N SER A 264 9.04 -20.19 3.79
CA SER A 264 7.74 -19.58 3.50
C SER A 264 6.78 -19.73 4.68
N VAL A 265 5.91 -18.75 4.84
CA VAL A 265 4.81 -18.75 5.80
C VAL A 265 3.58 -18.19 5.13
N ARG A 266 2.47 -18.86 5.34
CA ARG A 266 1.16 -18.47 4.87
C ARG A 266 0.31 -18.06 6.06
N SER A 267 -0.32 -16.88 5.96
CA SER A 267 -1.35 -16.41 6.88
C SER A 267 -2.62 -16.16 6.06
N ASN A 268 -3.72 -16.78 6.44
CA ASN A 268 -5.05 -16.53 5.88
C ASN A 268 -5.82 -15.59 6.81
#